data_55c05294a2f08b6892c36f006fc9452b
#
_entry.id   55c05294a2f08b6892c36f006fc9452b
#
_cell.length_a   1.000
_cell.length_b   1.000
_cell.length_c   1.000
_cell.angle_alpha   90.00
_cell.angle_beta   90.00
_cell.angle_gamma   90.00
#
_symmetry.space_group_name_H-M   'P 1'
#
loop_
_entity.id
_entity.type
_entity.pdbx_description
1 polymer ?
#
loop_
_entity_poly.entity_id
_entity_poly.type
_entity_poly.pdbx_seq_one_letter_code
_entity_poly.pdbx_strand_id
1 'polypeptide(L)'
;MSGRVAVITGAGSGIGRETSLTFARKGDSVVVADIDEEKGLETVELIKQEGGDAVFAKTDVSKFEEVESLVNQAVEIYGTIDVMFNNAGIGTLGHILSLKIEDYLRVIDVNQHGVAYGIIAAGRKMRELDVKGVIINTASVFGYLVSFGTFPYQVAKGAVRMMTQNAALELAQYGIRVVGIAPGSVDTPIIQAYKDAGMTQKMTEQQMRKKLIRPEAIANAVYLLTLEEADVINGSVVMLDDGYASFK
;
A
#
# COMPACT_ATOMS: atom_id res chain seq x y z
N MET A 1 -14.06 -18.00 -15.40
CA MET A 1 -13.73 -16.57 -15.59
C MET A 1 -12.35 -16.41 -14.97
N SER A 2 -11.38 -15.89 -15.69
CA SER A 2 -10.08 -15.53 -15.07
C SER A 2 -10.37 -14.46 -14.02
N GLY A 3 -9.87 -14.63 -12.80
CA GLY A 3 -9.94 -13.62 -11.76
C GLY A 3 -9.22 -12.34 -12.20
N ARG A 4 -9.42 -11.24 -11.48
CA ARG A 4 -8.67 -10.00 -11.69
C ARG A 4 -7.18 -10.23 -11.38
N VAL A 5 -6.34 -9.35 -11.89
CA VAL A 5 -4.89 -9.36 -11.61
C VAL A 5 -4.56 -8.20 -10.67
N ALA A 6 -4.04 -8.53 -9.49
CA ALA A 6 -3.63 -7.56 -8.48
C ALA A 6 -2.10 -7.53 -8.34
N VAL A 7 -1.51 -6.35 -8.51
CA VAL A 7 -0.10 -6.07 -8.24
C VAL A 7 0.00 -5.39 -6.88
N ILE A 8 0.74 -5.99 -5.94
CA ILE A 8 0.82 -5.52 -4.55
C ILE A 8 2.29 -5.31 -4.18
N THR A 9 2.66 -4.07 -3.82
CA THR A 9 4.02 -3.73 -3.38
C THR A 9 4.19 -3.82 -1.86
N GLY A 10 5.39 -4.16 -1.39
CA GLY A 10 5.64 -4.45 0.01
C GLY A 10 4.87 -5.69 0.48
N ALA A 11 4.72 -6.66 -0.42
CA ALA A 11 3.86 -7.83 -0.23
C ALA A 11 4.55 -8.98 0.53
N GLY A 12 5.81 -8.82 0.91
CA GLY A 12 6.55 -9.80 1.70
C GLY A 12 6.16 -9.83 3.18
N SER A 13 5.43 -8.83 3.70
CA SER A 13 5.05 -8.80 5.12
C SER A 13 3.84 -7.89 5.40
N GLY A 14 3.32 -7.96 6.62
CA GLY A 14 2.32 -7.02 7.16
C GLY A 14 1.08 -6.87 6.31
N ILE A 15 0.66 -5.62 6.05
CA ILE A 15 -0.54 -5.31 5.27
C ILE A 15 -0.44 -5.88 3.85
N GLY A 16 0.72 -5.77 3.20
CA GLY A 16 0.91 -6.24 1.83
C GLY A 16 0.74 -7.76 1.71
N ARG A 17 1.35 -8.54 2.61
CA ARG A 17 1.20 -10.00 2.66
C ARG A 17 -0.26 -10.40 2.86
N GLU A 18 -0.93 -9.83 3.88
CA GLU A 18 -2.32 -10.18 4.17
C GLU A 18 -3.28 -9.74 3.04
N THR A 19 -2.97 -8.64 2.35
CA THR A 19 -3.73 -8.24 1.16
C THR A 19 -3.55 -9.25 0.04
N SER A 20 -2.33 -9.72 -0.21
CA SER A 20 -2.03 -10.74 -1.22
C SER A 20 -2.80 -12.04 -0.96
N LEU A 21 -2.77 -12.52 0.28
CA LEU A 21 -3.55 -13.70 0.71
C LEU A 21 -5.05 -13.47 0.55
N THR A 22 -5.54 -12.28 0.93
CA THR A 22 -6.98 -11.95 0.81
C THR A 22 -7.44 -11.95 -0.64
N PHE A 23 -6.68 -11.32 -1.56
CA PHE A 23 -7.04 -11.29 -2.99
C PHE A 23 -7.01 -12.70 -3.60
N ALA A 24 -5.99 -13.48 -3.32
CA ALA A 24 -5.88 -14.86 -3.81
C ALA A 24 -7.03 -15.76 -3.32
N ARG A 25 -7.43 -15.66 -2.04
CA ARG A 25 -8.61 -16.36 -1.48
C ARG A 25 -9.93 -15.97 -2.16
N LYS A 26 -9.98 -14.79 -2.78
CA LYS A 26 -11.14 -14.31 -3.53
C LYS A 26 -11.09 -14.69 -5.02
N GLY A 27 -10.04 -15.39 -5.45
CA GLY A 27 -9.87 -15.90 -6.82
C GLY A 27 -9.14 -14.93 -7.76
N ASP A 28 -8.54 -13.86 -7.24
CA ASP A 28 -7.69 -12.98 -8.01
C ASP A 28 -6.29 -13.59 -8.15
N SER A 29 -5.62 -13.39 -9.32
CA SER A 29 -4.19 -13.68 -9.49
C SER A 29 -3.37 -12.55 -8.91
N VAL A 30 -2.28 -12.87 -8.19
CA VAL A 30 -1.51 -11.86 -7.44
C VAL A 30 -0.04 -11.81 -7.89
N VAL A 31 0.43 -10.61 -8.21
CA VAL A 31 1.86 -10.32 -8.34
C VAL A 31 2.36 -9.77 -7.01
N VAL A 32 3.08 -10.60 -6.27
CA VAL A 32 3.72 -10.30 -4.98
C VAL A 32 5.02 -9.56 -5.24
N ALA A 33 5.04 -8.24 -5.03
CA ALA A 33 6.23 -7.41 -5.25
C ALA A 33 6.86 -6.99 -3.93
N ASP A 34 8.14 -7.29 -3.76
CA ASP A 34 8.92 -6.89 -2.59
C ASP A 34 10.41 -6.77 -2.94
N ILE A 35 11.15 -5.98 -2.18
CA ILE A 35 12.60 -5.91 -2.28
C ILE A 35 13.26 -7.13 -1.60
N ASP A 36 12.59 -7.68 -0.57
CA ASP A 36 13.00 -8.87 0.18
C ASP A 36 12.47 -10.13 -0.53
N GLU A 37 13.37 -10.76 -1.29
CA GLU A 37 13.04 -11.93 -2.11
C GLU A 37 12.56 -13.12 -1.27
N GLU A 38 13.19 -13.37 -0.12
CA GLU A 38 12.84 -14.49 0.75
C GLU A 38 11.40 -14.34 1.27
N LYS A 39 11.05 -13.16 1.80
CA LYS A 39 9.70 -12.90 2.30
C LYS A 39 8.64 -12.84 1.20
N GLY A 40 9.02 -12.35 0.02
CA GLY A 40 8.14 -12.35 -1.14
C GLY A 40 7.80 -13.75 -1.62
N LEU A 41 8.80 -14.62 -1.75
CA LEU A 41 8.62 -16.03 -2.11
C LEU A 41 7.83 -16.80 -1.04
N GLU A 42 8.07 -16.53 0.25
CA GLU A 42 7.26 -17.08 1.33
C GLU A 42 5.77 -16.74 1.17
N THR A 43 5.47 -15.49 0.81
CA THR A 43 4.07 -15.06 0.57
C THR A 43 3.45 -15.79 -0.62
N VAL A 44 4.19 -15.97 -1.71
CA VAL A 44 3.74 -16.75 -2.88
C VAL A 44 3.47 -18.21 -2.50
N GLU A 45 4.36 -18.80 -1.71
CA GLU A 45 4.19 -20.18 -1.24
C GLU A 45 2.93 -20.35 -0.39
N LEU A 46 2.69 -19.42 0.55
CA LEU A 46 1.46 -19.40 1.36
C LEU A 46 0.20 -19.33 0.49
N ILE A 47 0.19 -18.48 -0.54
CA ILE A 47 -0.92 -18.36 -1.48
C ILE A 47 -1.14 -19.69 -2.23
N LYS A 48 -0.07 -20.32 -2.72
CA LYS A 48 -0.15 -21.59 -3.44
C LYS A 48 -0.63 -22.75 -2.57
N GLN A 49 -0.19 -22.78 -1.29
CA GLN A 49 -0.66 -23.78 -0.32
C GLN A 49 -2.17 -23.69 -0.06
N GLU A 50 -2.75 -22.49 -0.17
CA GLU A 50 -4.19 -22.25 -0.09
C GLU A 50 -4.93 -22.48 -1.43
N GLY A 51 -4.23 -22.87 -2.49
CA GLY A 51 -4.78 -23.13 -3.83
C GLY A 51 -4.97 -21.87 -4.68
N GLY A 52 -4.41 -20.72 -4.25
CA GLY A 52 -4.41 -19.47 -5.01
C GLY A 52 -3.31 -19.42 -6.08
N ASP A 53 -3.37 -18.40 -6.93
CA ASP A 53 -2.41 -18.14 -7.98
C ASP A 53 -1.60 -16.88 -7.70
N ALA A 54 -0.28 -17.01 -7.64
CA ALA A 54 0.62 -15.90 -7.42
C ALA A 54 2.01 -16.13 -8.02
N VAL A 55 2.63 -15.02 -8.40
CA VAL A 55 4.04 -14.96 -8.81
C VAL A 55 4.78 -13.89 -8.00
N PHE A 56 6.09 -14.07 -7.86
CA PHE A 56 6.94 -13.09 -7.19
C PHE A 56 7.64 -12.20 -8.22
N ALA A 57 7.74 -10.91 -7.91
CA ALA A 57 8.52 -9.92 -8.63
C ALA A 57 9.42 -9.15 -7.66
N LYS A 58 10.74 -9.34 -7.73
CA LYS A 58 11.68 -8.54 -6.95
C LYS A 58 11.64 -7.10 -7.41
N THR A 59 11.30 -6.16 -6.51
CA THR A 59 11.05 -4.77 -6.89
C THR A 59 11.51 -3.81 -5.79
N ASP A 60 12.43 -2.92 -6.13
CA ASP A 60 12.74 -1.73 -5.36
C ASP A 60 11.85 -0.57 -5.85
N VAL A 61 10.80 -0.25 -5.10
CA VAL A 61 9.83 0.79 -5.48
C VAL A 61 10.43 2.19 -5.55
N SER A 62 11.63 2.41 -5.00
CA SER A 62 12.33 3.69 -5.12
C SER A 62 12.89 3.95 -6.53
N LYS A 63 12.80 2.96 -7.44
CA LYS A 63 13.30 3.03 -8.82
C LYS A 63 12.15 2.87 -9.81
N PHE A 64 11.93 3.90 -10.61
CA PHE A 64 10.83 3.92 -11.58
C PHE A 64 10.88 2.74 -12.55
N GLU A 65 12.06 2.42 -13.07
CA GLU A 65 12.26 1.36 -14.05
C GLU A 65 11.89 -0.02 -13.49
N GLU A 66 12.13 -0.26 -12.19
CA GLU A 66 11.75 -1.53 -11.55
C GLU A 66 10.22 -1.61 -11.35
N VAL A 67 9.56 -0.49 -11.01
CA VAL A 67 8.09 -0.42 -10.90
C VAL A 67 7.42 -0.56 -12.28
N GLU A 68 7.97 0.06 -13.33
CA GLU A 68 7.46 -0.10 -14.69
C GLU A 68 7.64 -1.55 -15.18
N SER A 69 8.78 -2.18 -14.89
CA SER A 69 9.04 -3.59 -15.17
C SER A 69 8.06 -4.50 -14.43
N LEU A 70 7.75 -4.23 -13.16
CA LEU A 70 6.76 -4.95 -12.37
C LEU A 70 5.38 -4.97 -13.04
N VAL A 71 4.91 -3.81 -13.48
CA VAL A 71 3.61 -3.68 -14.16
C VAL A 71 3.62 -4.40 -15.51
N ASN A 72 4.70 -4.31 -16.27
CA ASN A 72 4.85 -5.03 -17.53
C ASN A 72 4.87 -6.55 -17.32
N GLN A 73 5.57 -7.04 -16.30
CA GLN A 73 5.60 -8.46 -15.95
C GLN A 73 4.20 -9.01 -15.60
N ALA A 74 3.38 -8.23 -14.86
CA ALA A 74 2.00 -8.62 -14.58
C ALA A 74 1.20 -8.84 -15.87
N VAL A 75 1.33 -7.94 -16.84
CA VAL A 75 0.64 -8.03 -18.13
C VAL A 75 1.22 -9.16 -19.00
N GLU A 76 2.54 -9.38 -18.97
CA GLU A 76 3.17 -10.47 -19.70
C GLU A 76 2.69 -11.85 -19.23
N ILE A 77 2.53 -12.02 -17.90
CA ILE A 77 2.12 -13.29 -17.30
C ILE A 77 0.61 -13.52 -17.38
N TYR A 78 -0.19 -12.46 -17.08
CA TYR A 78 -1.62 -12.60 -16.87
C TYR A 78 -2.48 -11.87 -17.92
N GLY A 79 -1.88 -11.10 -18.82
CA GLY A 79 -2.57 -10.38 -19.88
C GLY A 79 -3.22 -9.05 -19.48
N THR A 80 -3.28 -8.72 -18.18
CA THR A 80 -3.94 -7.52 -17.65
C THR A 80 -3.32 -7.04 -16.34
N ILE A 81 -3.73 -5.86 -15.91
CA ILE A 81 -3.57 -5.36 -14.54
C ILE A 81 -4.86 -4.64 -14.14
N ASP A 82 -5.58 -5.18 -13.18
CA ASP A 82 -6.86 -4.65 -12.72
C ASP A 82 -6.75 -3.86 -11.42
N VAL A 83 -5.81 -4.24 -10.56
CA VAL A 83 -5.56 -3.59 -9.28
C VAL A 83 -4.07 -3.31 -9.11
N MET A 84 -3.71 -2.08 -8.78
CA MET A 84 -2.38 -1.70 -8.27
C MET A 84 -2.51 -1.26 -6.82
N PHE A 85 -1.87 -1.98 -5.89
CA PHE A 85 -1.81 -1.58 -4.49
C PHE A 85 -0.40 -1.09 -4.13
N ASN A 86 -0.25 0.23 -4.09
CA ASN A 86 0.95 0.93 -3.67
C ASN A 86 1.03 0.93 -2.14
N ASN A 87 1.61 -0.13 -1.57
CA ASN A 87 1.64 -0.34 -0.13
C ASN A 87 3.05 -0.32 0.46
N ALA A 88 4.09 -0.60 -0.31
CA ALA A 88 5.47 -0.58 0.17
C ALA A 88 5.77 0.71 0.95
N GLY A 89 6.42 0.57 2.09
CA GLY A 89 6.76 1.71 2.92
C GLY A 89 7.70 1.35 4.06
N ILE A 90 8.48 2.33 4.49
CA ILE A 90 9.40 2.23 5.61
C ILE A 90 9.11 3.32 6.64
N GLY A 91 9.40 3.01 7.91
CA GLY A 91 9.35 3.98 9.01
C GLY A 91 10.71 4.59 9.28
N THR A 92 10.70 5.71 10.01
CA THR A 92 11.87 6.27 10.64
C THR A 92 11.46 6.89 11.97
N LEU A 93 12.40 6.96 12.89
CA LEU A 93 12.21 7.61 14.19
C LEU A 93 13.45 8.43 14.52
N GLY A 94 13.26 9.73 14.77
CA GLY A 94 14.37 10.61 15.13
C GLY A 94 13.95 12.08 15.16
N HIS A 95 14.66 12.87 15.96
CA HIS A 95 14.42 14.32 16.04
C HIS A 95 14.89 15.01 14.76
N ILE A 96 14.15 16.01 14.29
CA ILE A 96 14.43 16.72 13.03
C ILE A 96 15.84 17.30 12.96
N LEU A 97 16.39 17.79 14.07
CA LEU A 97 17.73 18.39 14.12
C LEU A 97 18.88 17.34 14.09
N SER A 98 18.56 16.07 14.37
CA SER A 98 19.52 14.96 14.29
C SER A 98 19.25 14.02 13.12
N LEU A 99 18.25 14.32 12.28
CA LEU A 99 17.92 13.54 11.12
C LEU A 99 19.03 13.63 10.07
N LYS A 100 19.51 12.46 9.63
CA LYS A 100 20.44 12.39 8.49
C LYS A 100 19.66 12.59 7.19
N ILE A 101 20.26 13.33 6.27
CA ILE A 101 19.63 13.62 4.98
C ILE A 101 19.38 12.34 4.18
N GLU A 102 20.29 11.37 4.27
CA GLU A 102 20.17 10.06 3.62
C GLU A 102 18.94 9.29 4.12
N ASP A 103 18.65 9.34 5.43
CA ASP A 103 17.46 8.71 6.00
C ASP A 103 16.17 9.43 5.57
N TYR A 104 16.20 10.76 5.47
CA TYR A 104 15.11 11.55 4.92
C TYR A 104 14.83 11.15 3.48
N LEU A 105 15.83 11.17 2.61
CA LEU A 105 15.69 10.85 1.20
C LEU A 105 15.20 9.42 1.01
N ARG A 106 15.75 8.45 1.73
CA ARG A 106 15.31 7.05 1.66
C ARG A 106 13.83 6.87 1.97
N VAL A 107 13.31 7.59 2.97
CA VAL A 107 11.87 7.53 3.30
C VAL A 107 11.03 8.18 2.21
N ILE A 108 11.46 9.30 1.65
CA ILE A 108 10.78 9.97 0.54
C ILE A 108 10.78 9.08 -0.70
N ASP A 109 11.91 8.49 -1.07
CA ASP A 109 12.05 7.65 -2.25
C ASP A 109 11.12 6.43 -2.19
N VAL A 110 11.04 5.75 -1.05
CA VAL A 110 10.18 4.59 -0.90
C VAL A 110 8.70 4.99 -0.73
N ASN A 111 8.38 5.87 0.22
CA ASN A 111 7.00 6.10 0.65
C ASN A 111 6.24 7.10 -0.23
N GLN A 112 6.94 7.98 -0.94
CA GLN A 112 6.37 9.01 -1.80
C GLN A 112 6.61 8.69 -3.27
N HIS A 113 7.88 8.58 -3.70
CA HIS A 113 8.20 8.32 -5.09
C HIS A 113 7.71 6.95 -5.53
N GLY A 114 7.85 5.91 -4.70
CA GLY A 114 7.33 4.57 -4.99
C GLY A 114 5.82 4.56 -5.27
N VAL A 115 5.03 5.34 -4.52
CA VAL A 115 3.60 5.50 -4.78
C VAL A 115 3.36 6.26 -6.09
N ALA A 116 4.09 7.35 -6.33
CA ALA A 116 3.97 8.11 -7.59
C ALA A 116 4.29 7.22 -8.81
N TYR A 117 5.35 6.43 -8.72
CA TYR A 117 5.77 5.51 -9.77
C TYR A 117 4.71 4.44 -10.05
N GLY A 118 4.13 3.85 -9.01
CA GLY A 118 3.05 2.89 -9.15
C GLY A 118 1.79 3.50 -9.79
N ILE A 119 1.40 4.72 -9.42
CA ILE A 119 0.29 5.43 -10.04
C ILE A 119 0.57 5.65 -11.54
N ILE A 120 1.77 6.13 -11.89
CA ILE A 120 2.16 6.45 -13.26
C ILE A 120 2.22 5.18 -14.12
N ALA A 121 2.93 4.15 -13.65
CA ALA A 121 3.14 2.92 -14.41
C ALA A 121 1.82 2.16 -14.61
N ALA A 122 1.05 1.93 -13.53
CA ALA A 122 -0.23 1.25 -13.62
C ALA A 122 -1.27 2.04 -14.41
N GLY A 123 -1.37 3.37 -14.18
CA GLY A 123 -2.31 4.22 -14.91
C GLY A 123 -2.04 4.25 -16.43
N ARG A 124 -0.76 4.30 -16.84
CA ARG A 124 -0.38 4.20 -18.25
C ARG A 124 -0.78 2.86 -18.86
N LYS A 125 -0.50 1.77 -18.15
CA LYS A 125 -0.77 0.42 -18.62
C LYS A 125 -2.27 0.11 -18.66
N MET A 126 -3.03 0.47 -17.63
CA MET A 126 -4.48 0.33 -17.62
C MET A 126 -5.14 1.10 -18.78
N ARG A 127 -4.68 2.34 -19.05
CA ARG A 127 -5.15 3.11 -20.20
C ARG A 127 -4.80 2.45 -21.53
N GLU A 128 -3.56 1.95 -21.68
CA GLU A 128 -3.10 1.26 -22.90
C GLU A 128 -3.97 0.04 -23.21
N LEU A 129 -4.35 -0.72 -22.18
CA LEU A 129 -5.15 -1.94 -22.30
C LEU A 129 -6.67 -1.70 -22.25
N ASP A 130 -7.13 -0.45 -22.11
CA ASP A 130 -8.54 -0.08 -21.85
C ASP A 130 -9.16 -0.77 -20.63
N VAL A 131 -8.33 -1.00 -19.59
CA VAL A 131 -8.75 -1.61 -18.33
C VAL A 131 -9.25 -0.53 -17.37
N LYS A 132 -10.49 -0.67 -16.91
CA LYS A 132 -11.11 0.19 -15.89
C LYS A 132 -10.72 -0.29 -14.50
N GLY A 133 -9.43 -0.13 -14.20
CA GLY A 133 -8.82 -0.67 -12.98
C GLY A 133 -8.96 0.24 -11.77
N VAL A 134 -8.37 -0.23 -10.66
CA VAL A 134 -8.33 0.50 -9.39
C VAL A 134 -6.90 0.60 -8.89
N ILE A 135 -6.47 1.81 -8.54
CA ILE A 135 -5.19 2.06 -7.88
C ILE A 135 -5.47 2.42 -6.42
N ILE A 136 -4.92 1.65 -5.49
CA ILE A 136 -5.02 1.90 -4.05
C ILE A 136 -3.67 2.40 -3.53
N ASN A 137 -3.67 3.46 -2.73
CA ASN A 137 -2.46 4.05 -2.17
C ASN A 137 -2.49 4.02 -0.64
N THR A 138 -1.44 3.54 -0.01
CA THR A 138 -1.30 3.54 1.45
C THR A 138 -0.76 4.89 1.94
N ALA A 139 -1.67 5.78 2.37
CA ALA A 139 -1.36 6.95 3.17
C ALA A 139 -1.14 6.54 4.65
N SER A 140 -1.60 7.33 5.59
CA SER A 140 -1.56 7.06 7.03
C SER A 140 -2.42 8.11 7.75
N VAL A 141 -2.86 7.85 8.98
CA VAL A 141 -3.33 8.91 9.89
C VAL A 141 -2.29 10.02 10.04
N PHE A 142 -1.01 9.70 9.91
CA PHE A 142 0.09 10.68 9.91
C PHE A 142 0.26 11.46 8.60
N GLY A 143 -0.60 11.26 7.62
CA GLY A 143 -0.82 12.20 6.51
C GLY A 143 -1.78 13.35 6.86
N TYR A 144 -2.39 13.30 8.07
CA TYR A 144 -3.35 14.29 8.59
C TYR A 144 -2.93 14.83 9.95
N LEU A 145 -2.34 13.98 10.78
CA LEU A 145 -1.92 14.31 12.15
C LEU A 145 -0.39 14.42 12.22
N VAL A 146 0.08 15.22 13.16
CA VAL A 146 1.51 15.34 13.45
C VAL A 146 1.91 14.43 14.62
N SER A 147 3.12 13.86 14.54
CA SER A 147 3.73 13.08 15.60
C SER A 147 5.21 13.42 15.69
N PHE A 148 5.72 13.46 16.91
CA PHE A 148 7.12 13.73 17.16
C PHE A 148 8.02 12.62 16.60
N GLY A 149 9.13 13.01 15.97
CA GLY A 149 10.16 12.07 15.54
C GLY A 149 9.89 11.32 14.22
N THR A 150 8.84 11.69 13.48
CA THR A 150 8.45 10.98 12.24
C THR A 150 8.36 11.93 11.03
N PHE A 151 9.15 13.01 11.03
CA PHE A 151 9.07 14.08 10.04
C PHE A 151 9.06 13.59 8.58
N PRO A 152 10.02 12.76 8.08
CA PRO A 152 10.03 12.32 6.69
C PRO A 152 8.79 11.49 6.34
N TYR A 153 8.38 10.62 7.25
CA TYR A 153 7.21 9.75 7.05
C TYR A 153 5.92 10.56 6.87
N GLN A 154 5.72 11.57 7.72
CA GLN A 154 4.53 12.44 7.64
C GLN A 154 4.50 13.25 6.35
N VAL A 155 5.65 13.80 5.94
CA VAL A 155 5.78 14.51 4.66
C VAL A 155 5.37 13.59 3.50
N ALA A 156 5.94 12.39 3.45
CA ALA A 156 5.61 11.41 2.41
C ALA A 156 4.12 11.03 2.42
N LYS A 157 3.53 10.75 3.61
CA LYS A 157 2.12 10.32 3.69
C LYS A 157 1.14 11.47 3.45
N GLY A 158 1.51 12.71 3.73
CA GLY A 158 0.79 13.91 3.31
C GLY A 158 0.79 14.07 1.78
N ALA A 159 1.94 13.84 1.13
CA ALA A 159 2.06 13.85 -0.32
C ALA A 159 1.21 12.75 -0.97
N VAL A 160 1.22 11.51 -0.44
CA VAL A 160 0.39 10.40 -0.96
C VAL A 160 -1.10 10.74 -0.95
N ARG A 161 -1.58 11.43 0.09
CA ARG A 161 -2.95 11.93 0.13
C ARG A 161 -3.27 12.83 -1.07
N MET A 162 -2.41 13.82 -1.35
CA MET A 162 -2.62 14.74 -2.47
C MET A 162 -2.46 14.03 -3.82
N MET A 163 -1.49 13.13 -3.96
CA MET A 163 -1.32 12.32 -5.17
C MET A 163 -2.56 11.49 -5.49
N THR A 164 -3.20 10.89 -4.47
CA THR A 164 -4.44 10.12 -4.63
C THR A 164 -5.56 10.97 -5.21
N GLN A 165 -5.77 12.18 -4.68
CA GLN A 165 -6.82 13.08 -5.15
C GLN A 165 -6.56 13.58 -6.57
N ASN A 166 -5.33 13.97 -6.86
CA ASN A 166 -4.95 14.48 -8.18
C ASN A 166 -5.03 13.38 -9.25
N ALA A 167 -4.45 12.21 -8.97
CA ALA A 167 -4.50 11.07 -9.89
C ALA A 167 -5.94 10.58 -10.17
N ALA A 168 -6.81 10.59 -9.15
CA ALA A 168 -8.22 10.25 -9.34
C ALA A 168 -8.92 11.20 -10.32
N LEU A 169 -8.65 12.52 -10.20
CA LEU A 169 -9.20 13.52 -11.11
C LEU A 169 -8.73 13.29 -12.56
N GLU A 170 -7.42 13.04 -12.73
CA GLU A 170 -6.85 12.92 -14.07
C GLU A 170 -7.18 11.58 -14.75
N LEU A 171 -7.28 10.49 -13.97
CA LEU A 171 -7.49 9.15 -14.50
C LEU A 171 -8.98 8.76 -14.66
N ALA A 172 -9.90 9.52 -14.06
CA ALA A 172 -11.34 9.26 -14.15
C ALA A 172 -11.87 9.22 -15.61
N GLN A 173 -11.32 10.03 -16.50
CA GLN A 173 -11.69 10.05 -17.92
C GLN A 173 -11.40 8.70 -18.63
N TYR A 174 -10.55 7.86 -18.07
CA TYR A 174 -10.23 6.51 -18.57
C TYR A 174 -10.96 5.42 -17.81
N GLY A 175 -11.87 5.78 -16.88
CA GLY A 175 -12.56 4.83 -16.01
C GLY A 175 -11.70 4.21 -14.92
N ILE A 176 -10.49 4.74 -14.68
CA ILE A 176 -9.58 4.25 -13.65
C ILE A 176 -9.88 5.00 -12.34
N ARG A 177 -10.14 4.25 -11.26
CA ARG A 177 -10.33 4.81 -9.93
C ARG A 177 -9.02 4.86 -9.16
N VAL A 178 -8.84 5.91 -8.36
CA VAL A 178 -7.70 6.00 -7.43
C VAL A 178 -8.23 6.30 -6.03
N VAL A 179 -7.92 5.42 -5.09
CA VAL A 179 -8.40 5.49 -3.70
C VAL A 179 -7.21 5.43 -2.76
N GLY A 180 -7.24 6.18 -1.69
CA GLY A 180 -6.26 6.09 -0.61
C GLY A 180 -6.84 5.35 0.60
N ILE A 181 -5.95 4.74 1.37
CA ILE A 181 -6.26 4.29 2.72
C ILE A 181 -5.36 5.01 3.72
N ALA A 182 -5.88 5.32 4.90
CA ALA A 182 -5.13 5.93 6.00
C ALA A 182 -5.22 5.02 7.25
N PRO A 183 -4.35 4.01 7.35
CA PRO A 183 -4.33 3.14 8.53
C PRO A 183 -3.90 3.89 9.80
N GLY A 184 -4.46 3.46 10.94
CA GLY A 184 -3.95 3.79 12.28
C GLY A 184 -2.76 2.90 12.66
N SER A 185 -2.67 2.53 13.95
CA SER A 185 -1.61 1.65 14.45
C SER A 185 -1.93 0.18 14.13
N VAL A 186 -1.30 -0.33 13.07
CA VAL A 186 -1.47 -1.71 12.59
C VAL A 186 -0.32 -2.57 13.10
N ASP A 187 -0.61 -3.80 13.51
CA ASP A 187 0.38 -4.77 13.99
C ASP A 187 1.21 -5.34 12.84
N THR A 188 2.30 -4.66 12.51
CA THR A 188 3.18 -4.97 11.37
C THR A 188 4.65 -4.74 11.74
N PRO A 189 5.60 -5.26 10.95
CA PRO A 189 7.02 -5.03 11.19
C PRO A 189 7.43 -3.54 11.22
N ILE A 190 6.72 -2.65 10.54
CA ILE A 190 7.05 -1.21 10.50
C ILE A 190 6.98 -0.55 11.89
N ILE A 191 6.19 -1.11 12.82
CA ILE A 191 6.07 -0.60 14.19
C ILE A 191 6.99 -1.31 15.20
N GLN A 192 7.85 -2.24 14.74
CA GLN A 192 8.68 -3.03 15.66
C GLN A 192 9.59 -2.15 16.52
N ALA A 193 10.23 -1.13 15.94
CA ALA A 193 11.06 -0.20 16.68
C ALA A 193 10.30 0.54 17.81
N TYR A 194 9.01 0.82 17.61
CA TYR A 194 8.16 1.40 18.65
C TYR A 194 7.79 0.40 19.75
N LYS A 195 7.55 -0.86 19.36
CA LYS A 195 7.32 -1.95 20.33
C LYS A 195 8.54 -2.16 21.20
N ASP A 196 9.73 -2.22 20.61
CA ASP A 196 11.00 -2.41 21.31
C ASP A 196 11.30 -1.22 22.26
N ALA A 197 10.85 -0.03 21.91
CA ALA A 197 10.91 1.17 22.75
C ALA A 197 9.80 1.23 23.84
N GLY A 198 9.00 0.18 24.00
CA GLY A 198 7.94 0.11 25.02
C GLY A 198 6.73 1.01 24.75
N MET A 199 6.55 1.49 23.51
CA MET A 199 5.50 2.46 23.14
C MET A 199 4.16 1.80 22.77
N THR A 200 4.04 0.48 22.85
CA THR A 200 2.84 -0.26 22.41
C THR A 200 1.56 0.24 23.11
N GLN A 201 1.62 0.45 24.42
CA GLN A 201 0.47 0.96 25.17
C GLN A 201 0.02 2.32 24.65
N LYS A 202 0.96 3.25 24.44
CA LYS A 202 0.66 4.59 23.91
C LYS A 202 0.03 4.49 22.52
N MET A 203 0.48 3.57 21.67
CA MET A 203 -0.08 3.36 20.33
C MET A 203 -1.51 2.80 20.40
N THR A 204 -1.77 1.84 21.30
CA THR A 204 -3.11 1.26 21.45
C THR A 204 -4.10 2.26 22.06
N GLU A 205 -3.67 3.08 23.01
CA GLU A 205 -4.52 4.11 23.64
C GLU A 205 -5.05 5.15 22.63
N GLN A 206 -4.39 5.32 21.53
CA GLN A 206 -4.82 6.23 20.47
C GLN A 206 -6.05 5.73 19.69
N GLN A 207 -6.32 4.44 19.71
CA GLN A 207 -7.42 3.81 18.99
C GLN A 207 -8.62 3.57 19.93
N MET A 208 -9.84 3.64 19.40
CA MET A 208 -11.07 3.53 20.22
C MET A 208 -11.14 2.19 20.96
N ARG A 209 -10.79 1.08 20.30
CA ARG A 209 -10.84 -0.26 20.88
C ARG A 209 -9.61 -0.63 21.69
N LYS A 210 -8.69 0.30 21.92
CA LYS A 210 -7.47 0.16 22.73
C LYS A 210 -6.60 -1.05 22.37
N LYS A 211 -6.51 -1.37 21.08
CA LYS A 211 -5.70 -2.48 20.55
C LYS A 211 -5.14 -2.14 19.18
N LEU A 212 -4.02 -2.77 18.81
CA LEU A 212 -3.51 -2.68 17.45
C LEU A 212 -4.50 -3.25 16.45
N ILE A 213 -4.59 -2.64 15.28
CA ILE A 213 -5.39 -3.15 14.17
C ILE A 213 -4.65 -4.36 13.58
N ARG A 214 -5.39 -5.43 13.30
CA ARG A 214 -4.82 -6.59 12.63
C ARG A 214 -4.64 -6.28 11.13
N PRO A 215 -3.52 -6.70 10.50
CA PRO A 215 -3.28 -6.50 9.08
C PRO A 215 -4.41 -7.02 8.19
N GLU A 216 -5.05 -8.15 8.56
CA GLU A 216 -6.17 -8.74 7.82
C GLU A 216 -7.40 -7.81 7.76
N ALA A 217 -7.62 -7.00 8.79
CA ALA A 217 -8.71 -6.03 8.77
C ALA A 217 -8.48 -4.93 7.74
N ILE A 218 -7.21 -4.50 7.57
CA ILE A 218 -6.82 -3.56 6.52
C ILE A 218 -6.95 -4.23 5.15
N ALA A 219 -6.44 -5.45 4.99
CA ALA A 219 -6.50 -6.21 3.75
C ALA A 219 -7.95 -6.39 3.24
N ASN A 220 -8.88 -6.74 4.14
CA ASN A 220 -10.30 -6.85 3.81
C ASN A 220 -10.88 -5.51 3.34
N ALA A 221 -10.54 -4.40 3.99
CA ALA A 221 -10.99 -3.07 3.58
C ALA A 221 -10.42 -2.68 2.20
N VAL A 222 -9.13 -2.96 1.96
CA VAL A 222 -8.50 -2.76 0.63
C VAL A 222 -9.25 -3.54 -0.43
N TYR A 223 -9.54 -4.82 -0.20
CA TYR A 223 -10.29 -5.64 -1.14
C TYR A 223 -11.68 -5.04 -1.45
N LEU A 224 -12.45 -4.66 -0.42
CA LEU A 224 -13.78 -4.03 -0.59
C LEU A 224 -13.71 -2.76 -1.43
N LEU A 225 -12.68 -1.93 -1.27
CA LEU A 225 -12.50 -0.70 -2.05
C LEU A 225 -12.21 -0.96 -3.54
N THR A 226 -11.82 -2.18 -3.92
CA THR A 226 -11.59 -2.55 -5.32
C THR A 226 -12.82 -3.12 -6.02
N LEU A 227 -13.89 -3.38 -5.30
CA LEU A 227 -15.13 -3.93 -5.86
C LEU A 227 -15.93 -2.87 -6.61
N GLU A 228 -16.81 -3.32 -7.50
CA GLU A 228 -17.72 -2.45 -8.28
C GLU A 228 -18.70 -1.73 -7.35
N GLU A 229 -19.11 -2.39 -6.25
CA GLU A 229 -20.00 -1.81 -5.24
C GLU A 229 -19.39 -0.59 -4.50
N ALA A 230 -18.09 -0.38 -4.66
CA ALA A 230 -17.37 0.79 -4.14
C ALA A 230 -17.03 1.83 -5.22
N ASP A 231 -17.66 1.78 -6.40
CA ASP A 231 -17.31 2.62 -7.57
C ASP A 231 -17.39 4.13 -7.29
N VAL A 232 -18.33 4.54 -6.45
CA VAL A 232 -18.51 5.94 -6.02
C VAL A 232 -17.33 6.46 -5.19
N ILE A 233 -16.50 5.57 -4.63
CA ILE A 233 -15.33 5.94 -3.84
C ILE A 233 -14.15 6.16 -4.79
N ASN A 234 -13.94 7.42 -5.19
CA ASN A 234 -12.83 7.84 -6.03
C ASN A 234 -12.23 9.17 -5.50
N GLY A 235 -10.92 9.32 -5.49
CA GLY A 235 -10.21 10.48 -4.96
C GLY A 235 -10.26 10.62 -3.44
N SER A 236 -10.93 9.73 -2.74
CA SER A 236 -11.03 9.74 -1.28
C SER A 236 -9.88 8.98 -0.64
N VAL A 237 -9.49 9.40 0.57
CA VAL A 237 -8.61 8.63 1.44
C VAL A 237 -9.44 8.15 2.63
N VAL A 238 -9.69 6.85 2.68
CA VAL A 238 -10.54 6.21 3.67
C VAL A 238 -9.76 5.96 4.96
N MET A 239 -10.23 6.47 6.08
CA MET A 239 -9.64 6.22 7.39
C MET A 239 -9.86 4.77 7.80
N LEU A 240 -8.79 4.02 8.04
CA LEU A 240 -8.78 2.66 8.56
C LEU A 240 -8.04 2.62 9.89
N ASP A 241 -8.49 3.46 10.84
CA ASP A 241 -7.71 3.88 11.99
C ASP A 241 -8.38 3.63 13.34
N ASP A 242 -9.52 2.94 13.35
CA ASP A 242 -10.29 2.71 14.57
C ASP A 242 -10.57 4.01 15.35
N GLY A 243 -10.88 5.10 14.60
CA GLY A 243 -11.24 6.40 15.13
C GLY A 243 -10.07 7.23 15.66
N TYR A 244 -8.83 6.82 15.44
CA TYR A 244 -7.63 7.51 15.92
C TYR A 244 -7.63 9.00 15.53
N ALA A 245 -7.90 9.32 14.26
CA ALA A 245 -7.88 10.70 13.79
C ALA A 245 -9.13 11.52 14.18
N SER A 246 -10.23 10.87 14.55
CA SER A 246 -11.52 11.52 14.79
C SER A 246 -11.62 12.18 16.17
N PHE A 247 -10.75 11.81 17.10
CA PHE A 247 -10.80 12.28 18.50
C PHE A 247 -9.55 13.06 18.93
N LYS A 248 -8.86 13.69 18.00
CA LYS A 248 -7.64 14.47 18.27
C LYS A 248 -7.66 15.82 17.60
#